data_453b8f4019167a7ed22da8eec4ce1274
#
_entry.id   453b8f4019167a7ed22da8eec4ce1274
#
_cell.length_a   1.000
_cell.length_b   1.000
_cell.length_c   1.000
_cell.angle_alpha   90.00
_cell.angle_beta   90.00
_cell.angle_gamma   90.00
#
_symmetry.space_group_name_H-M   'P 1'
#
loop_
_entity.id
_entity.type
_entity.pdbx_description
1 polymer ?
#
loop_
_entity_poly.entity_id
_entity_poly.type
_entity_poly.pdbx_seq_one_letter_code
_entity_poly.pdbx_strand_id
1 'polypeptide(L)'
;MNNLIIIPARKNSVRLKNKNILKIKNKTLIEHTIIFAKKVLPNNNILVTTDSGKIRDIAIKKKILCPGLRPKKLSTSKATSESVILHALKWYEKKNSIVDFVILLQPTSPYRSKQTYFSCINKAKKNPNCTVITFKKKKTNIFLNKKNKIQERIIEYL
;
A
#
# COMPACT_ATOMS: atom_id res chain seq x y z
N MET A 1 14.83 0.84 -14.04
CA MET A 1 13.45 1.07 -13.62
C MET A 1 13.43 1.54 -12.19
N ASN A 2 12.92 2.75 -11.98
CA ASN A 2 12.80 3.36 -10.66
C ASN A 2 11.40 3.10 -10.09
N ASN A 3 11.27 2.05 -9.28
CA ASN A 3 10.00 1.67 -8.64
C ASN A 3 9.95 2.24 -7.22
N LEU A 4 8.79 2.73 -6.80
CA LEU A 4 8.57 3.24 -5.44
C LEU A 4 7.47 2.43 -4.74
N ILE A 5 7.76 1.86 -3.58
CA ILE A 5 6.75 1.31 -2.67
C ILE A 5 6.25 2.45 -1.77
N ILE A 6 4.93 2.67 -1.77
CA ILE A 6 4.25 3.57 -0.83
C ILE A 6 3.42 2.73 0.14
N ILE A 7 3.63 2.96 1.44
CA ILE A 7 2.91 2.30 2.54
C ILE A 7 2.07 3.34 3.28
N PRO A 8 0.77 3.49 2.97
CA PRO A 8 -0.10 4.41 3.67
C PRO A 8 -0.58 3.79 4.98
N ALA A 9 -0.32 4.47 6.09
CA ALA A 9 -0.69 4.00 7.42
C ALA A 9 -1.20 5.15 8.29
N ARG A 10 -2.51 5.43 8.27
CA ARG A 10 -3.10 6.47 9.12
C ARG A 10 -3.24 6.01 10.57
N LYS A 11 -3.21 6.98 11.51
CA LYS A 11 -3.40 6.76 12.94
C LYS A 11 -4.77 6.15 13.23
N ASN A 12 -5.83 6.81 12.75
CA ASN A 12 -7.20 6.42 13.06
C ASN A 12 -7.79 5.57 11.94
N SER A 13 -8.19 4.35 12.29
CA SER A 13 -8.99 3.47 11.44
C SER A 13 -10.43 3.46 11.97
N VAL A 14 -11.42 3.62 11.08
CA VAL A 14 -12.84 3.70 11.46
C VAL A 14 -13.30 2.43 12.17
N ARG A 15 -12.96 1.24 11.65
CA ARG A 15 -13.42 -0.04 12.18
C ARG A 15 -12.61 -0.55 13.38
N LEU A 16 -11.33 -0.22 13.48
CA LEU A 16 -10.42 -0.72 14.50
C LEU A 16 -9.37 0.32 14.82
N LYS A 17 -9.49 0.95 15.99
CA LYS A 17 -8.58 2.01 16.44
C LYS A 17 -7.13 1.52 16.45
N ASN A 18 -6.22 2.35 15.95
CA ASN A 18 -4.79 2.06 15.91
C ASN A 18 -4.40 0.77 15.14
N LYS A 19 -5.22 0.31 14.20
CA LYS A 19 -5.06 -0.96 13.49
C LYS A 19 -3.63 -1.21 13.02
N ASN A 20 -2.97 -0.22 12.43
CA ASN A 20 -1.66 -0.37 11.81
C ASN A 20 -0.52 -0.69 12.80
N ILE A 21 -0.73 -0.43 14.10
CA ILE A 21 0.22 -0.76 15.18
C ILE A 21 -0.23 -1.95 16.04
N LEU A 22 -1.33 -2.61 15.69
CA LEU A 22 -1.69 -3.89 16.30
C LEU A 22 -0.69 -4.98 15.90
N LYS A 23 -0.36 -5.84 16.86
CA LYS A 23 0.64 -6.90 16.65
C LYS A 23 -0.02 -8.19 16.15
N ILE A 24 0.65 -8.83 15.21
CA ILE A 24 0.45 -10.23 14.82
C ILE A 24 1.82 -10.91 14.96
N LYS A 25 1.90 -12.01 15.73
CA LYS A 25 3.18 -12.72 15.94
C LYS A 25 4.33 -11.77 16.32
N ASN A 26 4.14 -10.99 17.38
CA ASN A 26 5.14 -10.07 17.95
C ASN A 26 5.58 -8.88 17.07
N LYS A 27 4.99 -8.68 15.89
CA LYS A 27 5.26 -7.52 15.02
C LYS A 27 3.98 -6.79 14.68
N THR A 28 4.03 -5.47 14.58
CA THR A 28 2.90 -4.66 14.16
C THR A 28 2.61 -4.86 12.67
N LEU A 29 1.36 -4.56 12.23
CA LEU A 29 0.98 -4.67 10.82
C LEU A 29 1.89 -3.82 9.91
N ILE A 30 2.26 -2.62 10.37
CA ILE A 30 3.20 -1.76 9.64
C ILE A 30 4.58 -2.40 9.55
N GLU A 31 5.09 -3.02 10.61
CA GLU A 31 6.39 -3.71 10.58
C GLU A 31 6.39 -4.90 9.63
N HIS A 32 5.34 -5.73 9.62
CA HIS A 32 5.21 -6.81 8.64
C HIS A 32 5.31 -6.29 7.20
N THR A 33 4.64 -5.16 6.91
CA THR A 33 4.65 -4.57 5.58
C THR A 33 6.02 -4.01 5.21
N ILE A 34 6.68 -3.31 6.14
CA ILE A 34 8.05 -2.81 5.93
C ILE A 34 9.04 -3.96 5.71
N ILE A 35 8.96 -5.02 6.51
CA ILE A 35 9.83 -6.20 6.35
C ILE A 35 9.65 -6.84 4.97
N PHE A 36 8.42 -6.95 4.49
CA PHE A 36 8.17 -7.44 3.13
C PHE A 36 8.75 -6.49 2.08
N ALA A 37 8.47 -5.18 2.18
CA ALA A 37 8.96 -4.19 1.23
C ALA A 37 10.49 -4.24 1.09
N LYS A 38 11.22 -4.36 2.19
CA LYS A 38 12.70 -4.49 2.22
C LYS A 38 13.24 -5.77 1.57
N LYS A 39 12.40 -6.79 1.40
CA LYS A 39 12.79 -8.03 0.70
C LYS A 39 12.72 -7.90 -0.83
N VAL A 40 12.10 -6.85 -1.33
CA VAL A 40 11.81 -6.68 -2.78
C VAL A 40 12.34 -5.38 -3.37
N LEU A 41 12.56 -4.33 -2.57
CA LEU A 41 13.19 -3.07 -2.98
C LEU A 41 14.18 -2.55 -1.92
N PRO A 42 15.18 -1.74 -2.31
CA PRO A 42 16.07 -1.06 -1.37
C PRO A 42 15.32 -0.01 -0.54
N ASN A 43 15.87 0.36 0.62
CA ASN A 43 15.20 1.23 1.60
C ASN A 43 14.86 2.63 1.07
N ASN A 44 15.69 3.19 0.20
CA ASN A 44 15.47 4.50 -0.43
C ASN A 44 14.34 4.51 -1.47
N ASN A 45 13.81 3.35 -1.83
CA ASN A 45 12.66 3.18 -2.70
C ASN A 45 11.39 2.72 -1.94
N ILE A 46 11.39 2.87 -0.60
CA ILE A 46 10.26 2.54 0.26
C ILE A 46 9.89 3.77 1.08
N LEU A 47 8.65 4.21 0.99
CA LEU A 47 8.13 5.39 1.68
C LEU A 47 6.89 5.04 2.51
N VAL A 48 6.93 5.39 3.80
CA VAL A 48 5.77 5.35 4.69
C VAL A 48 5.14 6.73 4.75
N THR A 49 3.84 6.84 4.45
CA THR A 49 3.07 8.07 4.63
C THR A 49 2.06 7.90 5.77
N THR A 50 2.19 8.72 6.81
CA THR A 50 1.42 8.58 8.06
C THR A 50 1.15 9.94 8.73
N ASP A 51 0.08 10.01 9.51
CA ASP A 51 -0.25 11.09 10.45
C ASP A 51 0.04 10.69 11.92
N SER A 52 0.68 9.53 12.14
CA SER A 52 0.99 9.00 13.47
C SER A 52 2.48 9.12 13.78
N GLY A 53 2.82 9.82 14.88
CA GLY A 53 4.21 9.85 15.37
C GLY A 53 4.77 8.47 15.64
N LYS A 54 4.00 7.57 16.26
CA LYS A 54 4.43 6.19 16.55
C LYS A 54 4.77 5.40 15.26
N ILE A 55 3.98 5.56 14.20
CA ILE A 55 4.24 4.88 12.91
C ILE A 55 5.46 5.48 12.23
N ARG A 56 5.61 6.82 12.28
CA ARG A 56 6.79 7.51 11.79
C ARG A 56 8.07 6.99 12.48
N ASP A 57 8.04 6.88 13.80
CA ASP A 57 9.20 6.42 14.58
C ASP A 57 9.57 4.98 14.24
N ILE A 58 8.57 4.10 13.99
CA ILE A 58 8.80 2.73 13.47
C ILE A 58 9.49 2.79 12.10
N ALA A 59 9.02 3.63 11.19
CA ALA A 59 9.61 3.75 9.85
C ALA A 59 11.08 4.22 9.93
N ILE A 60 11.35 5.25 10.73
CA ILE A 60 12.70 5.81 10.94
C ILE A 60 13.63 4.76 11.55
N LYS A 61 13.21 4.05 12.61
CA LYS A 61 13.98 2.94 13.22
C LYS A 61 14.31 1.83 12.22
N LYS A 62 13.44 1.59 11.24
CA LYS A 62 13.67 0.62 10.16
C LYS A 62 14.44 1.21 8.97
N LYS A 63 14.93 2.46 9.06
CA LYS A 63 15.64 3.19 7.99
C LYS A 63 14.83 3.29 6.70
N ILE A 64 13.53 3.57 6.81
CA ILE A 64 12.59 3.76 5.70
C ILE A 64 12.23 5.24 5.59
N LEU A 65 12.07 5.72 4.35
CA LEU A 65 11.68 7.11 4.10
C LEU A 65 10.31 7.40 4.72
N CYS A 66 10.27 8.51 5.49
CA CYS A 66 9.04 9.04 6.04
C CYS A 66 9.14 10.58 6.06
N PRO A 67 8.39 11.29 5.19
CA PRO A 67 8.55 12.74 4.97
C PRO A 67 8.05 13.62 6.13
N GLY A 68 7.74 13.05 7.26
CA GLY A 68 7.09 13.70 8.39
C GLY A 68 5.64 13.28 8.53
N LEU A 69 4.87 14.04 9.30
CA LEU A 69 3.45 13.73 9.47
C LEU A 69 2.64 14.25 8.28
N ARG A 70 1.81 13.36 7.74
CA ARG A 70 0.90 13.66 6.65
C ARG A 70 -0.11 14.76 7.06
N PRO A 71 -0.42 15.75 6.18
CA PRO A 71 -1.38 16.81 6.47
C PRO A 71 -2.74 16.27 6.92
N LYS A 72 -3.39 17.00 7.86
CA LYS A 72 -4.70 16.60 8.41
C LYS A 72 -5.75 16.32 7.33
N LYS A 73 -5.83 17.16 6.28
CA LYS A 73 -6.76 16.98 5.15
C LYS A 73 -6.63 15.63 4.43
N LEU A 74 -5.42 15.05 4.40
CA LEU A 74 -5.14 13.75 3.78
C LEU A 74 -5.23 12.59 4.79
N SER A 75 -5.58 12.86 6.03
CA SER A 75 -5.62 11.85 7.13
C SER A 75 -7.03 11.53 7.59
N THR A 76 -8.04 12.15 6.96
CA THR A 76 -9.46 11.91 7.25
C THR A 76 -9.98 10.62 6.61
N SER A 77 -11.18 10.20 7.00
CA SER A 77 -11.88 9.05 6.36
C SER A 77 -12.31 9.34 4.91
N LYS A 78 -12.45 10.62 4.55
CA LYS A 78 -12.84 11.08 3.21
C LYS A 78 -11.66 11.19 2.24
N ALA A 79 -10.41 11.19 2.73
CA ALA A 79 -9.22 11.25 1.89
C ALA A 79 -9.11 9.98 1.04
N THR A 80 -9.02 10.15 -0.28
CA THR A 80 -8.88 9.04 -1.22
C THR A 80 -7.46 8.45 -1.15
N SER A 81 -7.32 7.17 -1.47
CA SER A 81 -5.99 6.54 -1.58
C SER A 81 -5.13 7.25 -2.62
N GLU A 82 -5.73 7.67 -3.73
CA GLU A 82 -5.06 8.40 -4.80
C GLU A 82 -4.43 9.70 -4.31
N SER A 83 -5.20 10.57 -3.62
CA SER A 83 -4.67 11.84 -3.09
C SER A 83 -3.50 11.64 -2.12
N VAL A 84 -3.55 10.55 -1.33
CA VAL A 84 -2.46 10.17 -0.41
C VAL A 84 -1.22 9.70 -1.15
N ILE A 85 -1.41 8.89 -2.20
CA ILE A 85 -0.32 8.38 -3.05
C ILE A 85 0.34 9.54 -3.79
N LEU A 86 -0.43 10.40 -4.44
CA LEU A 86 0.08 11.55 -5.18
C LEU A 86 0.87 12.51 -4.28
N HIS A 87 0.40 12.77 -3.05
CA HIS A 87 1.14 13.57 -2.10
C HIS A 87 2.50 12.94 -1.74
N ALA A 88 2.53 11.63 -1.50
CA ALA A 88 3.77 10.92 -1.18
C ALA A 88 4.73 10.86 -2.37
N LEU A 89 4.21 10.62 -3.58
CA LEU A 89 4.97 10.60 -4.82
C LEU A 89 5.62 11.94 -5.12
N LYS A 90 4.84 13.05 -5.07
CA LYS A 90 5.36 14.41 -5.27
C LYS A 90 6.49 14.75 -4.29
N TRP A 91 6.38 14.30 -3.03
CA TRP A 91 7.46 14.51 -2.07
C TRP A 91 8.72 13.72 -2.44
N TYR A 92 8.55 12.48 -2.89
CA TYR A 92 9.67 11.61 -3.28
C TYR A 92 10.39 12.18 -4.50
N GLU A 93 9.67 12.53 -5.56
CA GLU A 93 10.23 13.00 -6.83
C GLU A 93 10.92 14.37 -6.74
N LYS A 94 10.56 15.21 -5.76
CA LYS A 94 11.29 16.46 -5.48
C LYS A 94 12.75 16.23 -5.05
N LYS A 95 13.08 15.05 -4.54
CA LYS A 95 14.40 14.71 -3.99
C LYS A 95 15.10 13.59 -4.73
N ASN A 96 14.39 12.91 -5.60
CA ASN A 96 14.86 11.73 -6.32
C ASN A 96 14.39 11.79 -7.77
N SER A 97 14.79 10.80 -8.56
CA SER A 97 14.36 10.67 -9.96
C SER A 97 12.87 10.36 -10.08
N ILE A 98 12.30 10.65 -11.26
CA ILE A 98 10.94 10.27 -11.63
C ILE A 98 10.73 8.76 -11.43
N VAL A 99 9.54 8.39 -10.98
CA VAL A 99 9.15 7.03 -10.67
C VAL A 99 8.42 6.39 -11.85
N ASP A 100 8.90 5.23 -12.30
CA ASP A 100 8.24 4.47 -13.38
C ASP A 100 6.97 3.77 -12.87
N PHE A 101 7.04 3.13 -11.69
CA PHE A 101 5.90 2.44 -11.07
C PHE A 101 5.77 2.73 -9.59
N VAL A 102 4.55 3.03 -9.17
CA VAL A 102 4.17 3.11 -7.76
C VAL A 102 3.52 1.82 -7.33
N ILE A 103 4.06 1.21 -6.28
CA ILE A 103 3.52 -0.02 -5.68
C ILE A 103 2.88 0.32 -4.33
N LEU A 104 1.56 0.15 -4.22
CA LEU A 104 0.82 0.39 -2.99
C LEU A 104 0.81 -0.86 -2.11
N LEU A 105 1.42 -0.79 -0.92
CA LEU A 105 1.36 -1.88 0.07
C LEU A 105 0.56 -1.45 1.31
N GLN A 106 -0.69 -1.87 1.40
CA GLN A 106 -1.52 -1.58 2.57
C GLN A 106 -1.16 -2.49 3.76
N PRO A 107 -0.94 -1.96 4.99
CA PRO A 107 -0.61 -2.78 6.16
C PRO A 107 -1.66 -3.83 6.53
N THR A 108 -2.89 -3.67 6.07
CA THR A 108 -4.00 -4.61 6.33
C THR A 108 -3.85 -5.98 5.64
N SER A 109 -2.89 -6.10 4.75
CA SER A 109 -2.53 -7.38 4.11
C SER A 109 -1.09 -7.75 4.50
N PRO A 110 -0.84 -8.25 5.73
CA PRO A 110 0.52 -8.44 6.25
C PRO A 110 1.28 -9.58 5.57
N TYR A 111 0.57 -10.56 5.06
CA TYR A 111 1.18 -11.73 4.42
C TYR A 111 1.13 -11.58 2.90
N ARG A 112 2.32 -11.50 2.29
CA ARG A 112 2.52 -11.35 0.85
C ARG A 112 3.60 -12.29 0.37
N SER A 113 3.51 -12.78 -0.88
CA SER A 113 4.58 -13.56 -1.49
C SER A 113 5.43 -12.68 -2.42
N LYS A 114 6.72 -12.97 -2.51
CA LYS A 114 7.61 -12.34 -3.49
C LYS A 114 7.17 -12.68 -4.92
N GLN A 115 6.73 -13.92 -5.13
CA GLN A 115 6.26 -14.38 -6.43
C GLN A 115 5.10 -13.52 -6.96
N THR A 116 4.07 -13.28 -6.14
CA THR A 116 2.96 -12.38 -6.50
C THR A 116 3.46 -10.97 -6.80
N TYR A 117 4.39 -10.42 -6.00
CA TYR A 117 4.96 -9.11 -6.24
C TYR A 117 5.62 -9.04 -7.63
N PHE A 118 6.53 -9.96 -7.95
CA PHE A 118 7.25 -9.94 -9.23
C PHE A 118 6.32 -10.23 -10.42
N SER A 119 5.31 -11.08 -10.25
CA SER A 119 4.29 -11.31 -11.28
C SER A 119 3.52 -10.02 -11.59
N CYS A 120 3.11 -9.24 -10.56
CA CYS A 120 2.46 -7.94 -10.76
C CYS A 120 3.36 -6.95 -11.49
N ILE A 121 4.64 -6.85 -11.11
CA ILE A 121 5.60 -5.97 -11.79
C ILE A 121 5.76 -6.36 -13.25
N ASN A 122 5.88 -7.66 -13.56
CA ASN A 122 6.01 -8.13 -14.94
C ASN A 122 4.75 -7.83 -15.77
N LYS A 123 3.55 -7.97 -15.18
CA LYS A 123 2.29 -7.59 -15.85
C LYS A 123 2.20 -6.08 -16.08
N ALA A 124 2.59 -5.26 -15.10
CA ALA A 124 2.61 -3.80 -15.24
C ALA A 124 3.56 -3.34 -16.34
N LYS A 125 4.75 -3.97 -16.45
CA LYS A 125 5.72 -3.68 -17.52
C LYS A 125 5.16 -3.94 -18.92
N LYS A 126 4.38 -5.04 -19.07
CA LYS A 126 3.75 -5.39 -20.36
C LYS A 126 2.57 -4.48 -20.69
N ASN A 127 1.98 -3.82 -19.70
CA ASN A 127 0.77 -3.00 -19.84
C ASN A 127 0.93 -1.69 -19.05
N PRO A 128 1.79 -0.76 -19.49
CA PRO A 128 2.18 0.42 -18.72
C PRO A 128 1.01 1.39 -18.44
N ASN A 129 -0.05 1.33 -19.25
CA ASN A 129 -1.24 2.17 -19.08
C ASN A 129 -2.32 1.53 -18.18
N CYS A 130 -2.02 0.38 -17.55
CA CYS A 130 -2.97 -0.35 -16.73
C CYS A 130 -2.56 -0.38 -15.25
N THR A 131 -3.56 -0.37 -14.36
CA THR A 131 -3.34 -0.66 -12.95
C THR A 131 -3.45 -2.17 -12.71
N VAL A 132 -2.42 -2.77 -12.10
CA VAL A 132 -2.42 -4.18 -11.71
C VAL A 132 -2.82 -4.29 -10.25
N ILE A 133 -3.86 -5.06 -9.95
CA ILE A 133 -4.39 -5.25 -8.60
C ILE A 133 -4.39 -6.74 -8.26
N THR A 134 -4.08 -7.07 -7.00
CA THR A 134 -4.16 -8.43 -6.48
C THR A 134 -5.40 -8.63 -5.62
N PHE A 135 -6.07 -9.76 -5.79
CA PHE A 135 -7.21 -10.16 -4.98
C PHE A 135 -7.01 -11.55 -4.41
N LYS A 136 -7.60 -11.79 -3.25
CA LYS A 136 -7.79 -13.15 -2.76
C LYS A 136 -9.23 -13.55 -3.05
N LYS A 137 -9.43 -14.60 -3.88
CA LYS A 137 -10.74 -15.17 -4.13
C LYS A 137 -11.29 -15.68 -2.79
N LYS A 138 -12.40 -15.10 -2.34
CA LYS A 138 -13.16 -15.63 -1.22
C LYS A 138 -14.30 -16.44 -1.81
N LYS A 139 -14.44 -17.71 -1.45
CA LYS A 139 -15.67 -18.46 -1.71
C LYS A 139 -16.78 -17.83 -0.88
N THR A 140 -17.52 -16.92 -1.44
CA THR A 140 -18.77 -16.40 -0.87
C THR A 140 -19.86 -16.83 -1.83
N ASN A 141 -20.90 -17.51 -1.33
CA ASN A 141 -22.13 -17.66 -2.07
C ASN A 141 -22.76 -16.28 -2.18
N ILE A 142 -22.53 -15.59 -3.28
CA ILE A 142 -23.20 -14.34 -3.57
C ILE A 142 -24.54 -14.70 -4.20
N PHE A 143 -25.62 -14.53 -3.45
CA PHE A 143 -26.96 -14.57 -4.02
C PHE A 143 -27.16 -13.28 -4.82
N LEU A 144 -27.06 -13.38 -6.15
CA LEU A 144 -27.35 -12.26 -7.04
C LEU A 144 -28.85 -12.09 -7.12
N ASN A 145 -29.36 -10.96 -6.65
CA ASN A 145 -30.71 -10.54 -6.93
C ASN A 145 -30.81 -10.16 -8.41
N LYS A 146 -31.77 -10.73 -9.16
CA LYS A 146 -31.92 -10.66 -10.63
C LYS A 146 -32.02 -9.24 -11.24
N LYS A 147 -32.04 -8.16 -10.44
CA LYS A 147 -32.18 -6.79 -10.91
C LYS A 147 -30.89 -5.97 -11.01
N ASN A 148 -29.75 -6.45 -10.52
CA ASN A 148 -28.49 -5.73 -10.63
C ASN A 148 -27.51 -6.50 -11.51
N LYS A 149 -27.46 -6.15 -12.80
CA LYS A 149 -26.36 -6.51 -13.69
C LYS A 149 -25.08 -5.85 -13.18
N ILE A 150 -24.34 -6.52 -12.32
CA ILE A 150 -22.93 -6.19 -12.09
C ILE A 150 -22.23 -6.73 -13.32
N GLN A 151 -21.72 -5.85 -14.18
CA GLN A 151 -20.78 -6.24 -15.21
C GLN A 151 -19.57 -6.89 -14.52
N GLU A 152 -19.42 -8.19 -14.66
CA GLU A 152 -18.21 -8.93 -14.29
C GLU A 152 -17.06 -8.36 -15.12
N ARG A 153 -16.29 -7.45 -14.54
CA ARG A 153 -14.92 -7.29 -14.97
C ARG A 153 -14.18 -8.50 -14.45
N ILE A 154 -13.95 -9.47 -15.33
CA ILE A 154 -13.09 -10.62 -15.04
C ILE A 154 -11.71 -10.06 -14.71
N ILE A 155 -11.38 -10.06 -13.44
CA ILE A 155 -10.05 -9.75 -12.97
C ILE A 155 -9.37 -11.10 -12.79
N GLU A 156 -8.46 -11.44 -13.70
CA GLU A 156 -7.69 -12.67 -13.59
C GLU A 156 -6.89 -12.70 -12.30
N TYR A 157 -7.03 -13.78 -11.58
CA TYR A 157 -6.40 -14.04 -10.28
C TYR A 157 -5.00 -14.62 -10.49
N LEU A 158 -4.05 -14.14 -9.72
CA LEU A 158 -2.78 -14.78 -9.47
C LEU A 158 -2.74 -15.39 -8.07
#